data_4f27ba6d61f4fc098dd125c0fbb59ba2
#
_entry.id   4f27ba6d61f4fc098dd125c0fbb59ba2
#
_cell.length_a   1.000
_cell.length_b   1.000
_cell.length_c   1.000
_cell.angle_alpha   90.00
_cell.angle_beta   90.00
_cell.angle_gamma   90.00
#
_symmetry.space_group_name_H-M   'P 1'
#
loop_
_entity.id
_entity.type
_entity.pdbx_description
1 polymer ?
#
loop_
_entity_poly.entity_id
_entity_poly.type
_entity_poly.pdbx_seq_one_letter_code
_entity_poly.pdbx_strand_id
1 'polypeptide(L)'
;MASALEWRNVSAGYGDTVVLEDVNLSLAPGESVSIIGRNGVGKTTLLATAMGHTTMRSGEVLLDQEKIDALPPYRRALKGLGLVPQEREIFPSLSVKENLEIAARPGYWNDDRIYALFPRLRERLGNMGNQLSGGEQQMLSIARALMTNPSVLLMDEPTEGLAPVLVETLQDALGKLRDEGALTIVLVEQNSGVALAFSPRTVVMDKGQVVYDGPSQILRDDPERLTKLIGVAE
;
A
#
# COMPACT_ATOMS: atom_id res chain seq x y z
N MET A 1 8.25 4.89 14.60
CA MET A 1 9.23 3.83 14.22
C MET A 1 8.48 2.80 13.41
N ALA A 2 9.13 2.23 12.39
CA ALA A 2 8.54 1.16 11.58
C ALA A 2 8.19 -0.07 12.44
N SER A 3 7.12 -0.79 12.07
CA SER A 3 6.63 -1.99 12.75
C SER A 3 6.69 -3.20 11.83
N ALA A 4 6.87 -4.39 12.39
CA ALA A 4 6.72 -5.64 11.65
C ALA A 4 5.23 -5.92 11.36
N LEU A 5 4.93 -6.46 10.16
CA LEU A 5 3.59 -6.90 9.80
C LEU A 5 3.65 -8.34 9.30
N GLU A 6 2.74 -9.19 9.79
CA GLU A 6 2.72 -10.61 9.42
C GLU A 6 1.30 -11.11 9.20
N TRP A 7 1.10 -11.89 8.13
CA TRP A 7 -0.04 -12.76 7.90
C TRP A 7 0.42 -14.21 8.08
N ARG A 8 -0.21 -14.93 9.01
CA ARG A 8 0.16 -16.31 9.37
C ARG A 8 -1.01 -17.24 9.14
N ASN A 9 -0.90 -18.11 8.12
CA ASN A 9 -1.92 -19.06 7.67
C ASN A 9 -3.30 -18.43 7.47
N VAL A 10 -3.31 -17.21 6.88
CA VAL A 10 -4.52 -16.41 6.75
C VAL A 10 -5.40 -16.89 5.61
N SER A 11 -6.65 -17.26 5.95
CA SER A 11 -7.74 -17.41 4.99
C SER A 11 -8.83 -16.39 5.30
N ALA A 12 -9.21 -15.59 4.31
CA ALA A 12 -10.11 -14.46 4.49
C ALA A 12 -10.88 -14.13 3.21
N GLY A 13 -11.95 -13.34 3.34
CA GLY A 13 -12.75 -12.90 2.21
C GLY A 13 -13.93 -12.03 2.62
N TYR A 14 -15.02 -12.10 1.85
CA TYR A 14 -16.20 -11.26 2.04
C TYR A 14 -17.46 -12.12 2.16
N GLY A 15 -18.24 -11.94 3.23
CA GLY A 15 -19.38 -12.79 3.50
C GLY A 15 -18.96 -14.27 3.52
N ASP A 16 -19.55 -15.09 2.68
CA ASP A 16 -19.22 -16.51 2.57
C ASP A 16 -18.12 -16.84 1.55
N THR A 17 -17.71 -15.85 0.74
CA THR A 17 -16.68 -16.03 -0.28
C THR A 17 -15.30 -15.94 0.34
N VAL A 18 -14.49 -17.00 0.20
CA VAL A 18 -13.07 -17.01 0.52
C VAL A 18 -12.30 -16.49 -0.69
N VAL A 19 -11.41 -15.53 -0.48
CA VAL A 19 -10.55 -14.92 -1.51
C VAL A 19 -9.08 -15.21 -1.24
N LEU A 20 -8.68 -15.22 0.02
CA LEU A 20 -7.31 -15.58 0.45
C LEU A 20 -7.33 -16.99 1.05
N GLU A 21 -6.37 -17.82 0.66
CA GLU A 21 -6.24 -19.20 1.13
C GLU A 21 -4.82 -19.44 1.64
N ASP A 22 -4.70 -19.70 2.95
CA ASP A 22 -3.45 -20.06 3.65
C ASP A 22 -2.28 -19.13 3.35
N VAL A 23 -2.53 -17.82 3.33
CA VAL A 23 -1.51 -16.81 3.04
C VAL A 23 -0.55 -16.69 4.21
N ASN A 24 0.74 -16.85 3.90
CA ASN A 24 1.86 -16.64 4.80
C ASN A 24 2.77 -15.56 4.22
N LEU A 25 2.91 -14.42 4.91
CA LEU A 25 3.75 -13.30 4.51
C LEU A 25 4.19 -12.55 5.75
N SER A 26 5.46 -12.24 5.85
CA SER A 26 6.02 -11.44 6.95
C SER A 26 6.94 -10.34 6.42
N LEU A 27 6.85 -9.16 7.03
CA LEU A 27 7.74 -8.04 6.78
C LEU A 27 8.43 -7.62 8.08
N ALA A 28 9.73 -7.44 8.00
CA ALA A 28 10.50 -6.84 9.09
C ALA A 28 10.24 -5.32 9.19
N PRO A 29 10.49 -4.71 10.36
CA PRO A 29 10.40 -3.25 10.50
C PRO A 29 11.29 -2.52 9.48
N GLY A 30 10.71 -1.56 8.76
CA GLY A 30 11.40 -0.79 7.73
C GLY A 30 11.59 -1.50 6.38
N GLU A 31 11.13 -2.74 6.26
CA GLU A 31 11.15 -3.47 5.00
C GLU A 31 10.09 -2.94 4.04
N SER A 32 10.44 -2.93 2.75
CA SER A 32 9.48 -2.67 1.67
C SER A 32 9.30 -3.93 0.84
N VAL A 33 8.06 -4.24 0.48
CA VAL A 33 7.72 -5.34 -0.40
C VAL A 33 6.74 -4.87 -1.48
N SER A 34 6.95 -5.35 -2.71
CA SER A 34 5.97 -5.20 -3.79
C SER A 34 5.16 -6.49 -3.94
N ILE A 35 3.86 -6.36 -4.11
CA ILE A 35 2.95 -7.48 -4.36
C ILE A 35 2.36 -7.33 -5.75
N ILE A 36 2.56 -8.31 -6.61
CA ILE A 36 2.07 -8.33 -7.97
C ILE A 36 1.15 -9.53 -8.22
N GLY A 37 0.33 -9.43 -9.24
CA GLY A 37 -0.59 -10.47 -9.68
C GLY A 37 -1.72 -9.88 -10.52
N ARG A 38 -2.50 -10.71 -11.18
CA ARG A 38 -3.65 -10.29 -12.00
C ARG A 38 -4.73 -9.62 -11.15
N ASN A 39 -5.67 -8.96 -11.83
CA ASN A 39 -6.87 -8.46 -11.16
C ASN A 39 -7.71 -9.61 -10.62
N GLY A 40 -8.23 -9.44 -9.40
CA GLY A 40 -9.06 -10.44 -8.74
C GLY A 40 -8.31 -11.59 -8.05
N VAL A 41 -6.97 -11.61 -8.03
CA VAL A 41 -6.21 -12.68 -7.34
C VAL A 41 -6.12 -12.52 -5.82
N GLY A 42 -6.65 -11.42 -5.24
CA GLY A 42 -6.68 -11.23 -3.78
C GLY A 42 -5.73 -10.16 -3.23
N LYS A 43 -5.00 -9.40 -4.07
CA LYS A 43 -4.04 -8.36 -3.60
C LYS A 43 -4.70 -7.32 -2.68
N THR A 44 -5.76 -6.66 -3.16
CA THR A 44 -6.57 -5.71 -2.37
C THR A 44 -7.15 -6.36 -1.12
N THR A 45 -7.60 -7.62 -1.23
CA THR A 45 -8.14 -8.38 -0.10
C THR A 45 -7.09 -8.63 0.98
N LEU A 46 -5.82 -8.83 0.60
CA LEU A 46 -4.71 -8.97 1.55
C LEU A 46 -4.53 -7.69 2.39
N LEU A 47 -4.51 -6.51 1.74
CA LEU A 47 -4.43 -5.23 2.43
C LEU A 47 -5.68 -4.97 3.29
N ALA A 48 -6.86 -5.23 2.73
CA ALA A 48 -8.14 -5.09 3.43
C ALA A 48 -8.20 -6.00 4.68
N THR A 49 -7.60 -7.20 4.61
CA THR A 49 -7.53 -8.12 5.75
C THR A 49 -6.64 -7.57 6.86
N ALA A 50 -5.49 -6.99 6.56
CA ALA A 50 -4.66 -6.30 7.55
C ALA A 50 -5.42 -5.13 8.20
N MET A 51 -6.19 -4.37 7.42
CA MET A 51 -7.00 -3.24 7.92
C MET A 51 -8.27 -3.69 8.68
N GLY A 52 -8.67 -4.96 8.59
CA GLY A 52 -9.87 -5.48 9.27
C GLY A 52 -11.18 -5.22 8.50
N HIS A 53 -11.10 -5.08 7.18
CA HIS A 53 -12.26 -4.87 6.29
C HIS A 53 -12.79 -6.18 5.69
N THR A 54 -12.23 -7.32 6.05
CA THR A 54 -12.64 -8.64 5.58
C THR A 54 -13.11 -9.53 6.72
N THR A 55 -13.75 -10.65 6.39
CA THR A 55 -14.04 -11.73 7.33
C THR A 55 -12.89 -12.74 7.30
N MET A 56 -12.14 -12.83 8.39
CA MET A 56 -11.14 -13.89 8.56
C MET A 56 -11.81 -15.22 8.88
N ARG A 57 -11.35 -16.30 8.24
CA ARG A 57 -11.80 -17.68 8.46
C ARG A 57 -10.81 -18.47 9.32
N SER A 58 -9.52 -18.24 9.09
CA SER A 58 -8.43 -18.86 9.84
C SER A 58 -7.19 -17.98 9.81
N GLY A 59 -6.20 -18.34 10.62
CA GLY A 59 -4.92 -17.68 10.70
C GLY A 59 -4.92 -16.47 11.61
N GLU A 60 -3.88 -15.65 11.49
CA GLU A 60 -3.63 -14.50 12.34
C GLU A 60 -2.99 -13.36 11.52
N VAL A 61 -3.34 -12.11 11.85
CA VAL A 61 -2.60 -10.92 11.43
C VAL A 61 -1.93 -10.32 12.66
N LEU A 62 -0.61 -10.12 12.57
CA LEU A 62 0.18 -9.60 13.68
C LEU A 62 0.87 -8.29 13.30
N LEU A 63 0.85 -7.34 14.21
CA LEU A 63 1.63 -6.11 14.17
C LEU A 63 2.59 -6.10 15.35
N ASP A 64 3.92 -6.10 15.10
CA ASP A 64 4.95 -6.25 16.13
C ASP A 64 4.71 -7.46 17.05
N GLN A 65 4.35 -8.62 16.45
CA GLN A 65 3.99 -9.88 17.13
C GLN A 65 2.70 -9.83 17.97
N GLU A 66 2.01 -8.70 18.03
CA GLU A 66 0.70 -8.59 18.68
C GLU A 66 -0.42 -8.89 17.68
N LYS A 67 -1.33 -9.80 18.04
CA LYS A 67 -2.50 -10.11 17.23
C LYS A 67 -3.43 -8.89 17.14
N ILE A 68 -3.85 -8.58 15.91
CA ILE A 68 -4.78 -7.48 15.66
C ILE A 68 -6.13 -7.94 15.10
N ASP A 69 -6.37 -9.24 14.99
CA ASP A 69 -7.56 -9.82 14.34
C ASP A 69 -8.86 -9.35 14.97
N ALA A 70 -8.92 -9.30 16.30
CA ALA A 70 -10.11 -8.87 17.05
C ALA A 70 -10.31 -7.35 17.08
N LEU A 71 -9.34 -6.57 16.57
CA LEU A 71 -9.41 -5.12 16.59
C LEU A 71 -10.25 -4.61 15.39
N PRO A 72 -11.18 -3.69 15.60
CA PRO A 72 -11.88 -3.02 14.51
C PRO A 72 -10.93 -2.12 13.71
N PRO A 73 -11.24 -1.79 12.44
CA PRO A 73 -10.36 -1.04 11.54
C PRO A 73 -9.76 0.23 12.15
N TYR A 74 -10.55 1.06 12.82
CA TYR A 74 -10.06 2.30 13.43
C TYR A 74 -9.00 2.06 14.51
N ARG A 75 -9.07 0.94 15.27
CA ARG A 75 -8.05 0.60 16.26
C ARG A 75 -6.76 0.11 15.62
N ARG A 76 -6.86 -0.59 14.49
CA ARG A 76 -5.68 -1.00 13.70
C ARG A 76 -4.97 0.24 13.14
N ALA A 77 -5.73 1.22 12.63
CA ALA A 77 -5.17 2.51 12.22
C ALA A 77 -4.51 3.27 13.39
N LEU A 78 -5.12 3.23 14.59
CA LEU A 78 -4.52 3.83 15.80
C LEU A 78 -3.23 3.13 16.25
N LYS A 79 -3.07 1.84 15.93
CA LYS A 79 -1.84 1.08 16.19
C LYS A 79 -0.74 1.33 15.16
N GLY A 80 -1.02 2.11 14.10
CA GLY A 80 -0.03 2.51 13.12
C GLY A 80 -0.17 1.89 11.74
N LEU A 81 -1.29 1.25 11.38
CA LEU A 81 -1.57 0.86 10.00
C LEU A 81 -2.14 2.04 9.22
N GLY A 82 -1.48 2.43 8.13
CA GLY A 82 -1.98 3.39 7.16
C GLY A 82 -2.36 2.70 5.85
N LEU A 83 -3.44 3.12 5.23
CA LEU A 83 -3.89 2.61 3.93
C LEU A 83 -4.04 3.75 2.93
N VAL A 84 -3.49 3.55 1.74
CA VAL A 84 -3.79 4.33 0.54
C VAL A 84 -4.63 3.44 -0.36
N PRO A 85 -5.94 3.69 -0.47
CA PRO A 85 -6.83 2.87 -1.29
C PRO A 85 -6.67 3.20 -2.78
N GLN A 86 -7.06 2.27 -3.64
CA GLN A 86 -7.06 2.41 -5.09
C GLN A 86 -7.89 3.61 -5.56
N GLU A 87 -9.07 3.83 -4.97
CA GLU A 87 -10.02 4.91 -5.32
C GLU A 87 -9.62 6.31 -4.78
N ARG A 88 -8.38 6.47 -4.26
CA ARG A 88 -7.84 7.71 -3.68
C ARG A 88 -8.59 8.23 -2.46
N GLU A 89 -9.92 8.14 -2.41
CA GLU A 89 -10.82 8.51 -1.31
C GLU A 89 -10.53 9.88 -0.65
N ILE A 90 -10.14 10.87 -1.46
CA ILE A 90 -9.98 12.26 -0.96
C ILE A 90 -11.35 12.90 -0.68
N PHE A 91 -11.37 13.92 0.17
CA PHE A 91 -12.56 14.73 0.39
C PHE A 91 -12.65 15.82 -0.69
N PRO A 92 -13.55 15.68 -1.69
CA PRO A 92 -13.57 16.58 -2.84
C PRO A 92 -14.01 18.00 -2.50
N SER A 93 -14.76 18.19 -1.43
CA SER A 93 -15.27 19.48 -0.93
C SER A 93 -14.36 20.15 0.09
N LEU A 94 -13.27 19.52 0.49
CA LEU A 94 -12.25 20.11 1.35
C LEU A 94 -11.07 20.57 0.50
N SER A 95 -10.41 21.64 0.93
CA SER A 95 -9.14 22.07 0.36
C SER A 95 -8.03 21.03 0.61
N VAL A 96 -6.91 21.14 -0.11
CA VAL A 96 -5.72 20.31 0.14
C VAL A 96 -5.31 20.42 1.59
N LYS A 97 -5.24 21.64 2.13
CA LYS A 97 -4.88 21.90 3.52
C LYS A 97 -5.82 21.18 4.48
N GLU A 98 -7.13 21.33 4.33
CA GLU A 98 -8.13 20.69 5.19
C GLU A 98 -8.11 19.16 5.07
N ASN A 99 -7.87 18.61 3.87
CA ASN A 99 -7.66 17.18 3.65
C ASN A 99 -6.48 16.64 4.47
N LEU A 100 -5.39 17.39 4.59
CA LEU A 100 -4.22 17.00 5.38
C LEU A 100 -4.49 17.17 6.89
N GLU A 101 -5.07 18.30 7.31
CA GLU A 101 -5.34 18.62 8.69
C GLU A 101 -6.28 17.62 9.38
N ILE A 102 -7.32 17.14 8.66
CA ILE A 102 -8.28 16.17 9.24
C ILE A 102 -7.64 14.81 9.56
N ALA A 103 -6.56 14.46 8.87
CA ALA A 103 -5.81 13.22 9.09
C ALA A 103 -4.64 13.39 10.05
N ALA A 104 -4.23 14.63 10.32
CA ALA A 104 -2.99 14.95 11.01
C ALA A 104 -2.96 14.40 12.44
N ARG A 105 -1.87 13.72 12.77
CA ARG A 105 -1.51 13.29 14.13
C ARG A 105 -0.10 13.76 14.45
N PRO A 106 0.20 14.05 15.72
CA PRO A 106 1.57 14.37 16.11
C PRO A 106 2.54 13.23 15.77
N GLY A 107 3.68 13.55 15.17
CA GLY A 107 4.70 12.54 14.87
C GLY A 107 5.73 13.01 13.84
N TYR A 108 6.37 12.04 13.21
CA TYR A 108 7.43 12.24 12.21
C TYR A 108 6.93 12.97 10.96
N TRP A 109 5.76 12.55 10.45
CA TRP A 109 5.14 13.16 9.28
C TRP A 109 4.39 14.41 9.70
N ASN A 110 4.76 15.53 9.11
CA ASN A 110 4.18 16.85 9.29
C ASN A 110 4.13 17.59 7.95
N ASP A 111 3.55 18.76 7.93
CA ASP A 111 3.36 19.57 6.72
C ASP A 111 4.67 19.80 5.95
N ASP A 112 5.77 20.13 6.63
CA ASP A 112 7.04 20.41 5.97
C ASP A 112 7.58 19.18 5.22
N ARG A 113 7.49 17.98 5.85
CA ARG A 113 7.91 16.72 5.21
C ARG A 113 6.99 16.32 4.07
N ILE A 114 5.69 16.51 4.23
CA ILE A 114 4.72 16.25 3.15
C ILE A 114 5.00 17.17 1.96
N TYR A 115 5.25 18.47 2.18
CA TYR A 115 5.53 19.39 1.08
C TYR A 115 6.93 19.20 0.48
N ALA A 116 7.89 18.68 1.24
CA ALA A 116 9.18 18.25 0.69
C ALA A 116 9.03 17.03 -0.22
N LEU A 117 8.14 16.08 0.15
CA LEU A 117 7.86 14.89 -0.64
C LEU A 117 7.00 15.21 -1.87
N PHE A 118 5.97 16.03 -1.69
CA PHE A 118 4.99 16.42 -2.71
C PHE A 118 4.89 17.95 -2.87
N PRO A 119 5.88 18.62 -3.50
CA PRO A 119 5.89 20.09 -3.61
C PRO A 119 4.65 20.67 -4.29
N ARG A 120 4.04 19.91 -5.22
CA ARG A 120 2.81 20.32 -5.91
C ARG A 120 1.64 20.53 -4.96
N LEU A 121 1.54 19.77 -3.87
CA LEU A 121 0.48 19.96 -2.89
C LEU A 121 0.60 21.31 -2.17
N ARG A 122 1.84 21.79 -1.94
CA ARG A 122 2.08 23.11 -1.35
C ARG A 122 1.57 24.23 -2.26
N GLU A 123 1.74 24.08 -3.57
CA GLU A 123 1.26 25.07 -4.56
C GLU A 123 -0.28 25.12 -4.64
N ARG A 124 -0.94 24.04 -4.19
CA ARG A 124 -2.39 23.83 -4.30
C ARG A 124 -3.14 23.88 -2.97
N LEU A 125 -2.56 24.37 -1.90
CA LEU A 125 -3.12 24.32 -0.53
C LEU A 125 -4.56 24.82 -0.43
N GLY A 126 -4.91 25.87 -1.15
CA GLY A 126 -6.26 26.46 -1.18
C GLY A 126 -7.22 25.81 -2.18
N ASN A 127 -6.74 24.92 -3.08
CA ASN A 127 -7.61 24.27 -4.05
C ASN A 127 -8.44 23.18 -3.37
N MET A 128 -9.70 23.05 -3.78
CA MET A 128 -10.56 21.95 -3.36
C MET A 128 -10.11 20.63 -4.00
N GLY A 129 -10.38 19.50 -3.33
CA GLY A 129 -10.00 18.18 -3.82
C GLY A 129 -10.52 17.86 -5.24
N ASN A 130 -11.74 18.32 -5.57
CA ASN A 130 -12.32 18.18 -6.92
C ASN A 130 -11.69 19.07 -7.99
N GLN A 131 -10.83 20.03 -7.62
CA GLN A 131 -10.10 20.89 -8.54
C GLN A 131 -8.70 20.36 -8.87
N LEU A 132 -8.30 19.24 -8.26
CA LEU A 132 -7.02 18.61 -8.45
C LEU A 132 -7.04 17.68 -9.66
N SER A 133 -5.91 17.59 -10.38
CA SER A 133 -5.69 16.51 -11.35
C SER A 133 -5.63 15.14 -10.68
N GLY A 134 -5.83 14.06 -11.44
CA GLY A 134 -5.76 12.70 -10.89
C GLY A 134 -4.45 12.38 -10.17
N GLY A 135 -3.31 12.87 -10.66
CA GLY A 135 -2.01 12.72 -9.99
C GLY A 135 -1.89 13.53 -8.71
N GLU A 136 -2.39 14.78 -8.69
CA GLU A 136 -2.43 15.58 -7.46
C GLU A 136 -3.36 14.97 -6.40
N GLN A 137 -4.50 14.37 -6.82
CA GLN A 137 -5.38 13.63 -5.93
C GLN A 137 -4.69 12.40 -5.35
N GLN A 138 -3.90 11.67 -6.16
CA GLN A 138 -3.14 10.52 -5.70
C GLN A 138 -2.07 10.92 -4.68
N MET A 139 -1.30 11.99 -4.98
CA MET A 139 -0.34 12.55 -4.02
C MET A 139 -1.01 12.96 -2.72
N LEU A 140 -2.20 13.58 -2.78
CA LEU A 140 -2.97 13.98 -1.61
C LEU A 140 -3.45 12.76 -0.81
N SER A 141 -3.88 11.69 -1.46
CA SER A 141 -4.28 10.44 -0.78
C SER A 141 -3.11 9.84 0.01
N ILE A 142 -1.92 9.74 -0.61
CA ILE A 142 -0.71 9.25 0.06
C ILE A 142 -0.31 10.20 1.21
N ALA A 143 -0.31 11.50 0.97
CA ALA A 143 0.01 12.50 1.98
C ALA A 143 -0.91 12.41 3.21
N ARG A 144 -2.22 12.23 2.99
CA ARG A 144 -3.19 11.99 4.07
C ARG A 144 -2.88 10.75 4.89
N ALA A 145 -2.55 9.64 4.22
CA ALA A 145 -2.16 8.41 4.91
C ALA A 145 -0.89 8.64 5.76
N LEU A 146 0.12 9.33 5.23
CA LEU A 146 1.34 9.69 5.96
C LEU A 146 1.07 10.60 7.15
N MET A 147 0.16 11.59 7.03
CA MET A 147 -0.21 12.51 8.12
C MET A 147 -0.85 11.79 9.32
N THR A 148 -1.33 10.56 9.16
CA THR A 148 -1.74 9.73 10.32
C THR A 148 -0.57 9.20 11.13
N ASN A 149 0.67 9.44 10.69
CA ASN A 149 1.92 8.96 11.28
C ASN A 149 1.96 7.42 11.45
N PRO A 150 1.75 6.66 10.34
CA PRO A 150 1.73 5.21 10.42
C PRO A 150 3.13 4.64 10.69
N SER A 151 3.19 3.41 11.17
CA SER A 151 4.41 2.59 11.22
C SER A 151 4.49 1.60 10.05
N VAL A 152 3.35 1.26 9.48
CA VAL A 152 3.19 0.45 8.27
C VAL A 152 2.30 1.18 7.29
N LEU A 153 2.74 1.32 6.05
CA LEU A 153 1.96 1.92 4.96
C LEU A 153 1.60 0.86 3.92
N LEU A 154 0.31 0.67 3.73
CA LEU A 154 -0.27 -0.22 2.73
C LEU A 154 -0.76 0.64 1.56
N MET A 155 -0.35 0.33 0.34
CA MET A 155 -0.75 1.08 -0.86
C MET A 155 -1.32 0.13 -1.91
N ASP A 156 -2.53 0.43 -2.36
CA ASP A 156 -3.26 -0.38 -3.34
C ASP A 156 -3.29 0.32 -4.70
N GLU A 157 -2.49 -0.18 -5.64
CA GLU A 157 -2.35 0.25 -7.03
C GLU A 157 -2.24 1.79 -7.21
N PRO A 158 -1.32 2.47 -6.49
CA PRO A 158 -1.26 3.92 -6.46
C PRO A 158 -0.90 4.56 -7.80
N THR A 159 -0.39 3.80 -8.77
CA THR A 159 -0.07 4.34 -10.11
C THR A 159 -1.18 4.13 -11.13
N GLU A 160 -2.26 3.43 -10.77
CA GLU A 160 -3.34 3.12 -11.71
C GLU A 160 -4.02 4.38 -12.24
N GLY A 161 -4.26 4.40 -13.57
CA GLY A 161 -4.95 5.49 -14.25
C GLY A 161 -4.17 6.82 -14.29
N LEU A 162 -2.88 6.81 -13.95
CA LEU A 162 -2.02 7.99 -14.06
C LEU A 162 -1.33 8.07 -15.43
N ALA A 163 -1.11 9.30 -15.91
CA ALA A 163 -0.27 9.54 -17.06
C ALA A 163 1.20 9.14 -16.77
N PRO A 164 1.98 8.65 -17.77
CA PRO A 164 3.34 8.15 -17.55
C PRO A 164 4.25 9.09 -16.77
N VAL A 165 4.23 10.39 -17.07
CA VAL A 165 5.04 11.41 -16.38
C VAL A 165 4.69 11.54 -14.89
N LEU A 166 3.43 11.28 -14.51
CA LEU A 166 2.99 11.30 -13.12
C LEU A 166 3.35 10.01 -12.41
N VAL A 167 3.39 8.87 -13.12
CA VAL A 167 3.89 7.61 -12.60
C VAL A 167 5.36 7.76 -12.20
N GLU A 168 6.21 8.33 -13.07
CA GLU A 168 7.62 8.60 -12.77
C GLU A 168 7.78 9.49 -11.53
N THR A 169 7.03 10.61 -11.48
CA THR A 169 7.05 11.51 -10.32
C THR A 169 6.66 10.80 -9.03
N LEU A 170 5.65 9.93 -9.10
CA LEU A 170 5.19 9.17 -7.94
C LEU A 170 6.21 8.11 -7.53
N GLN A 171 6.82 7.41 -8.50
CA GLN A 171 7.87 6.43 -8.22
C GLN A 171 9.08 7.07 -7.52
N ASP A 172 9.49 8.27 -7.91
CA ASP A 172 10.55 9.03 -7.24
C ASP A 172 10.19 9.34 -5.78
N ALA A 173 8.95 9.77 -5.54
CA ALA A 173 8.47 10.05 -4.18
C ALA A 173 8.40 8.77 -3.33
N LEU A 174 7.88 7.67 -3.87
CA LEU A 174 7.83 6.38 -3.20
C LEU A 174 9.23 5.80 -2.95
N GLY A 175 10.16 6.00 -3.89
CA GLY A 175 11.57 5.65 -3.71
C GLY A 175 12.20 6.36 -2.51
N LYS A 176 11.97 7.67 -2.36
CA LYS A 176 12.42 8.45 -1.20
C LYS A 176 11.82 7.91 0.11
N LEU A 177 10.51 7.64 0.12
CA LEU A 177 9.83 7.03 1.28
C LEU A 177 10.46 5.71 1.71
N ARG A 178 10.72 4.84 0.75
CA ARG A 178 11.38 3.55 0.98
C ARG A 178 12.77 3.74 1.56
N ASP A 179 13.58 4.60 0.93
CA ASP A 179 15.00 4.77 1.26
C ASP A 179 15.21 5.44 2.63
N GLU A 180 14.23 6.18 3.13
CA GLU A 180 14.24 6.69 4.51
C GLU A 180 14.17 5.57 5.58
N GLY A 181 13.60 4.40 5.24
CA GLY A 181 13.47 3.27 6.17
C GLY A 181 12.61 3.53 7.41
N ALA A 182 11.88 4.65 7.44
CA ALA A 182 11.06 5.07 8.57
C ALA A 182 9.72 4.30 8.66
N LEU A 183 9.33 3.62 7.58
CA LEU A 183 8.08 2.89 7.41
C LEU A 183 8.33 1.48 6.90
N THR A 184 7.51 0.54 7.34
CA THR A 184 7.33 -0.72 6.61
C THR A 184 6.31 -0.47 5.50
N ILE A 185 6.62 -0.86 4.26
CA ILE A 185 5.78 -0.51 3.10
C ILE A 185 5.36 -1.76 2.34
N VAL A 186 4.06 -1.89 2.12
CA VAL A 186 3.48 -2.87 1.19
C VAL A 186 2.91 -2.11 0.00
N LEU A 187 3.49 -2.32 -1.18
CA LEU A 187 3.02 -1.76 -2.44
C LEU A 187 2.36 -2.86 -3.27
N VAL A 188 1.06 -2.79 -3.42
CA VAL A 188 0.33 -3.61 -4.39
C VAL A 188 0.31 -2.88 -5.72
N GLU A 189 0.69 -3.57 -6.80
CA GLU A 189 0.69 -3.02 -8.15
C GLU A 189 0.31 -4.07 -9.19
N GLN A 190 -0.37 -3.63 -10.24
CA GLN A 190 -0.60 -4.45 -11.43
C GLN A 190 0.56 -4.30 -12.42
N ASN A 191 1.15 -3.11 -12.51
CA ASN A 191 2.31 -2.85 -13.35
C ASN A 191 3.57 -3.48 -12.73
N SER A 192 3.99 -4.61 -13.29
CA SER A 192 5.17 -5.34 -12.80
C SER A 192 6.45 -4.51 -12.90
N GLY A 193 6.59 -3.63 -13.91
CA GLY A 193 7.75 -2.75 -14.05
C GLY A 193 7.87 -1.78 -12.86
N VAL A 194 6.75 -1.17 -12.45
CA VAL A 194 6.70 -0.29 -11.26
C VAL A 194 7.03 -1.07 -9.99
N ALA A 195 6.37 -2.21 -9.79
CA ALA A 195 6.53 -3.03 -8.60
C ALA A 195 7.97 -3.53 -8.43
N LEU A 196 8.55 -4.09 -9.49
CA LEU A 196 9.92 -4.62 -9.46
C LEU A 196 10.98 -3.52 -9.28
N ALA A 197 10.72 -2.30 -9.75
CA ALA A 197 11.62 -1.16 -9.53
C ALA A 197 11.52 -0.61 -8.10
N PHE A 198 10.34 -0.70 -7.47
CA PHE A 198 10.11 -0.13 -6.15
C PHE A 198 10.83 -0.90 -5.04
N SER A 199 10.76 -2.22 -5.02
CA SER A 199 11.26 -3.01 -3.88
C SER A 199 12.30 -4.05 -4.29
N PRO A 200 13.32 -4.34 -3.44
CA PRO A 200 14.23 -5.45 -3.65
C PRO A 200 13.57 -6.83 -3.47
N ARG A 201 12.41 -6.90 -2.80
CA ARG A 201 11.63 -8.13 -2.58
C ARG A 201 10.26 -8.00 -3.25
N THR A 202 9.89 -9.02 -3.99
CA THR A 202 8.58 -9.11 -4.67
C THR A 202 7.87 -10.39 -4.26
N VAL A 203 6.59 -10.24 -3.98
CA VAL A 203 5.64 -11.33 -3.77
C VAL A 203 4.73 -11.41 -5.00
N VAL A 204 4.50 -12.59 -5.52
CA VAL A 204 3.51 -12.83 -6.58
C VAL A 204 2.34 -13.58 -5.98
N MET A 205 1.13 -13.07 -6.22
CA MET A 205 -0.11 -13.72 -5.83
C MET A 205 -0.84 -14.29 -7.05
N ASP A 206 -1.38 -15.50 -6.91
CA ASP A 206 -2.33 -16.10 -7.83
C ASP A 206 -3.41 -16.84 -7.05
N LYS A 207 -4.67 -16.67 -7.45
CA LYS A 207 -5.85 -17.35 -6.86
C LYS A 207 -5.89 -17.36 -5.33
N GLY A 208 -5.60 -16.22 -4.72
CA GLY A 208 -5.66 -16.06 -3.26
C GLY A 208 -4.46 -16.60 -2.49
N GLN A 209 -3.42 -17.06 -3.16
CA GLN A 209 -2.23 -17.65 -2.56
C GLN A 209 -0.96 -16.90 -2.95
N VAL A 210 0.09 -17.01 -2.15
CA VAL A 210 1.45 -16.56 -2.48
C VAL A 210 2.14 -17.67 -3.28
N VAL A 211 2.46 -17.39 -4.55
CA VAL A 211 3.12 -18.35 -5.45
C VAL A 211 4.62 -18.06 -5.64
N TYR A 212 5.06 -16.89 -5.24
CA TYR A 212 6.47 -16.50 -5.20
C TYR A 212 6.69 -15.47 -4.11
N ASP A 213 7.80 -15.59 -3.39
CA ASP A 213 8.30 -14.61 -2.43
C ASP A 213 9.82 -14.63 -2.51
N GLY A 214 10.42 -13.53 -2.94
CA GLY A 214 11.87 -13.49 -3.14
C GLY A 214 12.40 -12.23 -3.81
N PRO A 215 13.69 -12.23 -4.18
CA PRO A 215 14.34 -11.07 -4.78
C PRO A 215 13.68 -10.63 -6.08
N SER A 216 13.37 -9.33 -6.19
CA SER A 216 12.81 -8.71 -7.41
C SER A 216 13.76 -8.86 -8.61
N GLN A 217 15.07 -8.92 -8.35
CA GLN A 217 16.09 -9.07 -9.40
C GLN A 217 15.89 -10.36 -10.20
N ILE A 218 15.53 -11.47 -9.54
CA ILE A 218 15.28 -12.76 -10.23
C ILE A 218 14.15 -12.62 -11.26
N LEU A 219 13.10 -11.87 -10.93
CA LEU A 219 11.97 -11.66 -11.85
C LEU A 219 12.28 -10.63 -12.95
N ARG A 220 13.19 -9.68 -12.67
CA ARG A 220 13.68 -8.74 -13.69
C ARG A 220 14.55 -9.44 -14.74
N ASP A 221 15.37 -10.37 -14.29
CA ASP A 221 16.34 -11.11 -15.14
C ASP A 221 15.67 -12.24 -15.94
N ASP A 222 14.46 -12.68 -15.51
CA ASP A 222 13.69 -13.76 -16.14
C ASP A 222 12.23 -13.35 -16.39
N PRO A 223 11.96 -12.58 -17.46
CA PRO A 223 10.60 -12.16 -17.82
C PRO A 223 9.65 -13.31 -18.14
N GLU A 224 10.17 -14.46 -18.63
CA GLU A 224 9.34 -15.64 -18.91
C GLU A 224 8.82 -16.25 -17.60
N ARG A 225 9.67 -16.33 -16.59
CA ARG A 225 9.27 -16.77 -15.25
C ARG A 225 8.21 -15.85 -14.66
N LEU A 226 8.41 -14.54 -14.78
CA LEU A 226 7.42 -13.55 -14.32
C LEU A 226 6.08 -13.80 -15.02
N THR A 227 6.07 -13.91 -16.34
CA THR A 227 4.86 -14.15 -17.16
C THR A 227 4.13 -15.43 -16.72
N LYS A 228 4.86 -16.51 -16.46
CA LYS A 228 4.29 -17.77 -15.95
C LYS A 228 3.67 -17.61 -14.58
N LEU A 229 4.34 -16.89 -13.66
CA LEU A 229 3.85 -16.68 -12.29
C LEU A 229 2.59 -15.83 -12.24
N ILE A 230 2.47 -14.79 -13.08
CA ILE A 230 1.26 -13.95 -13.14
C ILE A 230 0.16 -14.55 -14.02
N GLY A 231 0.35 -15.78 -14.54
CA GLY A 231 -0.68 -16.53 -15.25
C GLY A 231 -1.04 -15.98 -16.64
N VAL A 232 -0.12 -15.30 -17.31
CA VAL A 232 -0.22 -14.98 -18.74
C VAL A 232 0.41 -16.16 -19.50
N ALA A 233 -0.28 -17.32 -19.50
CA ALA A 233 0.00 -18.36 -20.46
C ALA A 233 -0.71 -17.98 -21.78
N GLU A 234 0.01 -18.10 -22.90
CA GLU A 234 -0.51 -17.99 -24.25
C GLU A 234 -1.71 -18.91 -24.52
#